data_deb968b2d1c2fdb5832cf3916a8ac61f
#
_entry.id   deb968b2d1c2fdb5832cf3916a8ac61f
#
_cell.length_a   1.000
_cell.length_b   1.000
_cell.length_c   1.000
_cell.angle_alpha   90.00
_cell.angle_beta   90.00
_cell.angle_gamma   90.00
#
_symmetry.space_group_name_H-M   'P 1'
#
loop_
_entity.id
_entity.type
_entity.pdbx_description
1 polymer ?
#
loop_
_entity_poly.entity_id
_entity_poly.type
_entity_poly.pdbx_seq_one_letter_code
_entity_poly.pdbx_strand_id
1 'polypeptide(L)'
;MALLTVSFYSPALRRTVPCDIITPTDKCLSGRTEFTDNGPCRVLYMLHGVFGSSHDWICCTRLRALAQQHDLMVVMPSGDNKFYADSLISGDLYGKFITKDLIAFVENTFRVSRLRRDRFIGGLSMGGFGAVTNALRHP
;
A
#
# COMPACT_ATOMS: atom_id res chain seq x y z
N MET A 1 4.77 15.63 2.03
CA MET A 1 4.17 14.29 2.28
C MET A 1 5.01 13.53 3.28
N ALA A 2 4.38 13.07 4.34
CA ALA A 2 5.06 12.25 5.35
C ALA A 2 5.35 10.85 4.79
N LEU A 3 6.49 10.30 5.19
CA LEU A 3 6.91 8.93 4.95
C LEU A 3 6.93 8.20 6.29
N LEU A 4 6.25 7.05 6.34
CA LEU A 4 6.15 6.22 7.53
C LEU A 4 6.65 4.80 7.17
N THR A 5 7.47 4.23 8.02
CA THR A 5 7.77 2.80 8.00
C THR A 5 7.09 2.17 9.20
N VAL A 6 6.19 1.25 8.94
CA VAL A 6 5.38 0.59 9.96
C VAL A 6 5.54 -0.92 9.88
N SER A 7 5.29 -1.59 10.98
CA SER A 7 5.20 -3.04 11.03
C SER A 7 3.90 -3.43 11.74
N PHE A 8 3.12 -4.32 11.16
CA PHE A 8 1.86 -4.79 11.75
C PHE A 8 1.72 -6.30 11.64
N TYR A 9 0.95 -6.89 12.54
CA TYR A 9 0.70 -8.33 12.53
C TYR A 9 -0.34 -8.69 11.48
N SER A 10 0.00 -9.63 10.60
CA SER A 10 -0.93 -10.21 9.62
C SER A 10 -1.41 -11.59 10.09
N PRO A 11 -2.70 -11.76 10.37
CA PRO A 11 -3.28 -13.07 10.64
C PRO A 11 -3.11 -14.08 9.50
N ALA A 12 -3.20 -13.62 8.25
CA ALA A 12 -3.04 -14.46 7.06
C ALA A 12 -1.61 -15.02 6.93
N LEU A 13 -0.60 -14.23 7.32
CA LEU A 13 0.81 -14.63 7.28
C LEU A 13 1.33 -15.11 8.64
N ARG A 14 0.55 -14.96 9.70
CA ARG A 14 0.88 -15.35 11.10
C ARG A 14 2.21 -14.75 11.59
N ARG A 15 2.53 -13.55 11.11
CA ARG A 15 3.76 -12.81 11.46
C ARG A 15 3.58 -11.30 11.29
N THR A 16 4.52 -10.57 11.85
CA THR A 16 4.64 -9.13 11.62
C THR A 16 5.25 -8.87 10.24
N VAL A 17 4.69 -7.92 9.50
CA VAL A 17 5.08 -7.58 8.13
C VAL A 17 5.42 -6.09 8.06
N PRO A 18 6.56 -5.70 7.47
CA PRO A 18 6.88 -4.31 7.22
C PRO A 18 6.09 -3.73 6.06
N CYS A 19 5.80 -2.44 6.16
CA CYS A 19 5.09 -1.68 5.13
C CYS A 19 5.57 -0.24 5.15
N ASP A 20 5.90 0.32 3.99
CA ASP A 20 6.16 1.74 3.84
C ASP A 20 4.91 2.47 3.34
N ILE A 21 4.68 3.67 3.87
CA ILE A 21 3.47 4.44 3.58
C ILE A 21 3.86 5.89 3.30
N ILE A 22 3.40 6.41 2.17
CA ILE A 22 3.42 7.83 1.85
C ILE A 22 2.03 8.39 2.12
N THR A 23 1.94 9.43 2.95
CA THR A 23 0.64 10.04 3.30
C THR A 23 0.62 11.53 3.08
N PRO A 24 -0.49 12.12 2.57
CA PRO A 24 -0.61 13.56 2.29
C PRO A 24 -0.89 14.43 3.53
N THR A 25 -0.74 13.91 4.73
CA THR A 25 -1.12 14.59 5.98
C THR A 25 -0.32 15.85 6.31
N ASP A 26 0.89 15.98 5.76
CA ASP A 26 1.80 17.12 5.97
C ASP A 26 1.94 17.99 4.72
N LYS A 27 0.94 18.00 3.85
CA LYS A 27 1.00 18.78 2.60
C LYS A 27 1.03 20.27 2.90
N CYS A 28 2.22 20.86 2.82
CA CYS A 28 2.40 22.30 2.83
C CYS A 28 2.39 22.81 1.38
N LEU A 29 1.37 23.57 1.02
CA LEU A 29 1.36 24.32 -0.24
C LEU A 29 2.08 25.65 -0.05
N SER A 30 2.79 26.09 -1.09
CA SER A 30 3.49 27.39 -1.08
C SER A 30 2.56 28.50 -0.59
N GLY A 31 2.98 29.22 0.45
CA GLY A 31 2.21 30.31 1.06
C GLY A 31 1.20 29.91 2.14
N ARG A 32 1.08 28.62 2.51
CA ARG A 32 0.25 28.18 3.64
C ARG A 32 1.12 27.82 4.84
N THR A 33 0.71 28.26 6.01
CA THR A 33 1.38 28.01 7.30
C THR A 33 0.67 26.95 8.13
N GLU A 34 -0.49 26.44 7.67
CA GLU A 34 -1.32 25.49 8.40
C GLU A 34 -1.56 24.21 7.58
N PHE A 35 -1.67 23.08 8.27
CA PHE A 35 -2.09 21.82 7.67
C PHE A 35 -3.57 21.90 7.29
N THR A 36 -3.90 21.49 6.06
CA THR A 36 -5.29 21.44 5.60
C THR A 36 -5.85 20.03 5.81
N ASP A 37 -7.02 19.96 6.42
CA ASP A 37 -7.81 18.74 6.44
C ASP A 37 -8.57 18.61 5.10
N ASN A 38 -8.09 17.72 4.24
CA ASN A 38 -8.71 17.44 2.94
C ASN A 38 -9.70 16.27 2.98
N GLY A 39 -10.12 15.84 4.19
CA GLY A 39 -10.98 14.67 4.36
C GLY A 39 -10.25 13.33 4.15
N PRO A 40 -11.02 12.22 4.03
CA PRO A 40 -10.43 10.91 3.79
C PRO A 40 -9.74 10.84 2.44
N CYS A 41 -8.48 10.41 2.40
CA CYS A 41 -7.71 10.31 1.15
C CYS A 41 -7.96 8.98 0.42
N ARG A 42 -7.76 9.01 -0.89
CA ARG A 42 -7.75 7.81 -1.75
C ARG A 42 -6.47 7.01 -1.50
N VAL A 43 -6.51 5.70 -1.69
CA VAL A 43 -5.38 4.80 -1.39
C VAL A 43 -4.94 4.05 -2.64
N LEU A 44 -3.63 4.05 -2.87
CA LEU A 44 -2.96 3.23 -3.87
C LEU A 44 -2.07 2.20 -3.17
N TYR A 45 -2.35 0.92 -3.36
CA TYR A 45 -1.49 -0.18 -2.92
C TYR A 45 -0.49 -0.50 -4.03
N MET A 46 0.82 -0.32 -3.76
CA MET A 46 1.90 -0.53 -4.73
C MET A 46 2.75 -1.73 -4.35
N LEU A 47 2.74 -2.75 -5.21
CA LEU A 47 3.39 -4.03 -4.99
C LEU A 47 4.75 -4.08 -5.71
N HIS A 48 5.83 -4.44 -4.98
CA HIS A 48 7.18 -4.52 -5.53
C HIS A 48 7.39 -5.78 -6.40
N GLY A 49 8.46 -5.78 -7.20
CA GLY A 49 8.87 -6.92 -8.01
C GLY A 49 9.65 -7.97 -7.23
N VAL A 50 9.98 -9.08 -7.90
CA VAL A 50 10.86 -10.13 -7.35
C VAL A 50 12.19 -9.52 -6.91
N PHE A 51 12.72 -9.99 -5.78
CA PHE A 51 13.94 -9.51 -5.11
C PHE A 51 13.88 -8.06 -4.59
N GLY A 52 12.73 -7.41 -4.73
CA GLY A 52 12.50 -6.08 -4.20
C GLY A 52 11.99 -6.08 -2.76
N SER A 53 11.64 -4.90 -2.29
CA SER A 53 11.15 -4.62 -0.95
C SER A 53 10.05 -3.56 -0.93
N SER A 54 9.43 -3.35 0.23
CA SER A 54 8.48 -2.24 0.45
C SER A 54 9.08 -0.87 0.12
N HIS A 55 10.42 -0.74 0.15
CA HIS A 55 11.15 0.52 0.03
C HIS A 55 11.51 0.91 -1.42
N ASP A 56 11.45 -0.02 -2.36
CA ASP A 56 11.90 0.18 -3.74
C ASP A 56 11.20 1.35 -4.44
N TRP A 57 9.90 1.47 -4.24
CA TRP A 57 9.11 2.53 -4.84
C TRP A 57 9.51 3.92 -4.37
N ILE A 58 10.03 4.02 -3.14
CA ILE A 58 10.50 5.28 -2.55
C ILE A 58 11.87 5.65 -3.12
N CYS A 59 12.80 4.69 -3.13
CA CYS A 59 14.19 4.93 -3.51
C CYS A 59 14.40 5.04 -5.02
N CYS A 60 13.64 4.29 -5.81
CA CYS A 60 13.93 4.11 -7.24
C CYS A 60 12.97 4.85 -8.16
N THR A 61 11.99 5.59 -7.64
CA THR A 61 10.96 6.24 -8.47
C THR A 61 10.59 7.64 -7.99
N ARG A 62 9.79 8.34 -8.81
CA ARG A 62 9.17 9.62 -8.43
C ARG A 62 7.80 9.45 -7.76
N LEU A 63 7.49 8.26 -7.23
CA LEU A 63 6.16 7.96 -6.68
C LEU A 63 5.74 8.94 -5.59
N ARG A 64 6.67 9.36 -4.72
CA ARG A 64 6.39 10.35 -3.68
C ARG A 64 5.88 11.68 -4.25
N ALA A 65 6.53 12.18 -5.31
CA ALA A 65 6.11 13.43 -5.96
C ALA A 65 4.74 13.31 -6.65
N LEU A 66 4.51 12.18 -7.32
CA LEU A 66 3.22 11.89 -7.96
C LEU A 66 2.10 11.73 -6.93
N ALA A 67 2.35 11.01 -5.85
CA ALA A 67 1.40 10.86 -4.76
C ALA A 67 1.00 12.21 -4.15
N GLN A 68 1.97 13.12 -3.99
CA GLN A 68 1.72 14.49 -3.53
C GLN A 68 0.87 15.30 -4.52
N GLN A 69 1.15 15.16 -5.81
CA GLN A 69 0.42 15.88 -6.86
C GLN A 69 -1.05 15.45 -6.93
N HIS A 70 -1.33 14.17 -6.66
CA HIS A 70 -2.67 13.59 -6.79
C HIS A 70 -3.41 13.38 -5.47
N ASP A 71 -2.87 13.84 -4.34
CA ASP A 71 -3.43 13.65 -3.00
C ASP A 71 -3.75 12.18 -2.68
N LEU A 72 -2.81 11.30 -3.01
CA LEU A 72 -2.93 9.86 -2.78
C LEU A 72 -2.13 9.44 -1.55
N MET A 73 -2.72 8.62 -0.69
CA MET A 73 -1.95 7.77 0.19
C MET A 73 -1.42 6.59 -0.63
N VAL A 74 -0.14 6.28 -0.49
CA VAL A 74 0.46 5.11 -1.13
C VAL A 74 0.95 4.14 -0.07
N VAL A 75 0.52 2.89 -0.16
CA VAL A 75 0.82 1.82 0.77
C VAL A 75 1.65 0.77 0.03
N MET A 76 2.85 0.51 0.51
CA MET A 76 3.85 -0.35 -0.12
C MET A 76 4.21 -1.50 0.85
N PRO A 77 3.49 -2.64 0.79
CA PRO A 77 3.77 -3.77 1.66
C PRO A 77 4.98 -4.57 1.18
N SER A 78 5.63 -5.29 2.10
CA SER A 78 6.56 -6.35 1.72
C SER A 78 5.78 -7.59 1.27
N GLY A 79 6.07 -8.07 0.08
CA GLY A 79 5.46 -9.28 -0.51
C GLY A 79 6.42 -10.47 -0.54
N ASP A 80 7.63 -10.31 -0.02
CA ASP A 80 8.73 -11.27 -0.19
C ASP A 80 8.83 -11.70 -1.67
N ASN A 81 9.19 -12.94 -1.96
CA ASN A 81 9.18 -13.48 -3.33
C ASN A 81 7.99 -14.44 -3.54
N LYS A 82 6.80 -14.08 -3.04
CA LYS A 82 5.63 -14.98 -2.96
C LYS A 82 4.51 -14.67 -3.96
N PHE A 83 4.79 -13.82 -4.96
CA PHE A 83 3.85 -13.47 -6.04
C PHE A 83 2.49 -12.95 -5.58
N TYR A 84 2.36 -12.52 -4.31
CA TYR A 84 1.11 -12.01 -3.73
C TYR A 84 -0.07 -12.98 -3.90
N ALA A 85 0.23 -14.29 -3.92
CA ALA A 85 -0.72 -15.36 -4.08
C ALA A 85 -0.74 -16.27 -2.83
N ASP A 86 -1.88 -16.88 -2.59
CA ASP A 86 -2.03 -17.84 -1.49
C ASP A 86 -1.36 -19.17 -1.86
N SER A 87 -0.53 -19.69 -0.96
CA SER A 87 0.09 -21.02 -1.08
C SER A 87 -0.47 -21.95 -0.02
N LEU A 88 -1.16 -22.99 -0.47
CA LEU A 88 -1.68 -24.03 0.42
C LEU A 88 -0.56 -24.94 0.94
N ILE A 89 0.58 -25.01 0.24
CA ILE A 89 1.71 -25.86 0.61
C ILE A 89 2.49 -25.23 1.76
N SER A 90 2.86 -23.95 1.66
CA SER A 90 3.59 -23.26 2.72
C SER A 90 2.67 -22.66 3.79
N GLY A 91 1.39 -22.55 3.52
CA GLY A 91 0.42 -21.88 4.40
C GLY A 91 0.57 -20.36 4.41
N ASP A 92 1.38 -19.79 3.50
CA ASP A 92 1.54 -18.34 3.35
C ASP A 92 0.40 -17.80 2.47
N LEU A 93 -0.49 -17.04 3.06
CA LEU A 93 -1.69 -16.53 2.37
C LEU A 93 -1.51 -15.08 1.95
N TYR A 94 -0.57 -14.83 1.00
CA TYR A 94 -0.25 -13.47 0.55
C TYR A 94 -1.39 -12.78 -0.21
N GLY A 95 -2.23 -13.51 -0.93
CA GLY A 95 -3.44 -12.96 -1.54
C GLY A 95 -4.41 -12.44 -0.47
N LYS A 96 -4.66 -13.25 0.57
CA LYS A 96 -5.48 -12.85 1.72
C LYS A 96 -4.86 -11.69 2.50
N PHE A 97 -3.54 -11.68 2.67
CA PHE A 97 -2.83 -10.57 3.29
C PHE A 97 -3.11 -9.26 2.57
N ILE A 98 -2.94 -9.21 1.24
CA ILE A 98 -3.16 -7.99 0.44
C ILE A 98 -4.62 -7.57 0.44
N THR A 99 -5.55 -8.51 0.30
CA THR A 99 -6.98 -8.22 0.08
C THR A 99 -7.79 -8.05 1.37
N LYS A 100 -7.29 -8.50 2.51
CA LYS A 100 -7.98 -8.43 3.81
C LYS A 100 -7.16 -7.71 4.87
N ASP A 101 -6.01 -8.28 5.27
CA ASP A 101 -5.27 -7.79 6.44
C ASP A 101 -4.72 -6.39 6.22
N LEU A 102 -4.09 -6.15 5.07
CA LEU A 102 -3.49 -4.86 4.73
C LEU A 102 -4.55 -3.77 4.61
N ILE A 103 -5.68 -4.07 3.95
CA ILE A 103 -6.79 -3.12 3.81
C ILE A 103 -7.37 -2.78 5.18
N ALA A 104 -7.65 -3.79 6.01
CA ALA A 104 -8.18 -3.59 7.35
C ALA A 104 -7.23 -2.77 8.23
N PHE A 105 -5.92 -3.06 8.19
CA PHE A 105 -4.92 -2.29 8.91
C PHE A 105 -4.94 -0.81 8.49
N VAL A 106 -4.92 -0.54 7.19
CA VAL A 106 -4.89 0.84 6.66
C VAL A 106 -6.16 1.60 7.01
N GLU A 107 -7.33 0.99 6.84
CA GLU A 107 -8.63 1.61 7.12
C GLU A 107 -8.91 1.86 8.61
N ASN A 108 -8.30 1.07 9.49
CA ASN A 108 -8.44 1.24 10.94
C ASN A 108 -7.39 2.18 11.53
N THR A 109 -6.27 2.40 10.83
CA THR A 109 -5.15 3.20 11.35
C THR A 109 -5.16 4.62 10.79
N PHE A 110 -5.56 4.78 9.53
CA PHE A 110 -5.46 6.04 8.81
C PHE A 110 -6.84 6.55 8.36
N ARG A 111 -6.92 7.87 8.20
CA ARG A 111 -8.12 8.52 7.69
C ARG A 111 -8.18 8.41 6.16
N VAL A 112 -8.62 7.24 5.68
CA VAL A 112 -8.75 6.93 4.26
C VAL A 112 -10.19 6.70 3.85
N SER A 113 -10.49 6.88 2.56
CA SER A 113 -11.79 6.52 2.00
C SER A 113 -11.96 5.00 2.00
N ARG A 114 -13.12 4.53 2.47
CA ARG A 114 -13.50 3.12 2.44
C ARG A 114 -14.26 2.74 1.16
N LEU A 115 -14.49 3.71 0.28
CA LEU A 115 -15.21 3.46 -0.97
C LEU A 115 -14.32 2.71 -1.96
N ARG A 116 -14.88 1.69 -2.63
CA ARG A 116 -14.15 0.90 -3.62
C ARG A 116 -13.52 1.75 -4.73
N ARG A 117 -14.23 2.76 -5.22
CA ARG A 117 -13.76 3.67 -6.27
C ARG A 117 -12.53 4.49 -5.90
N ASP A 118 -12.21 4.58 -4.62
CA ASP A 118 -11.09 5.35 -4.08
C ASP A 118 -9.91 4.45 -3.68
N ARG A 119 -9.99 3.16 -4.02
CA ARG A 119 -8.96 2.15 -3.73
C ARG A 119 -8.37 1.63 -5.02
N PHE A 120 -7.07 1.73 -5.15
CA PHE A 120 -6.32 1.33 -6.33
C PHE A 120 -5.23 0.33 -5.95
N ILE A 121 -4.86 -0.52 -6.89
CA ILE A 121 -3.74 -1.46 -6.75
C ILE A 121 -2.92 -1.46 -8.03
N GLY A 122 -1.59 -1.48 -7.88
CA GLY A 122 -0.65 -1.53 -8.97
C GLY A 122 0.64 -2.22 -8.55
N GLY A 123 1.54 -2.46 -9.48
CA GLY A 123 2.83 -3.08 -9.16
C GLY A 123 3.69 -3.33 -10.39
N LEU A 124 4.94 -3.74 -10.13
CA LEU A 124 5.93 -4.06 -11.13
C LEU A 124 6.18 -5.57 -11.17
N SER A 125 6.24 -6.19 -12.35
CA SER A 125 6.62 -7.61 -12.53
C SER A 125 5.77 -8.53 -11.64
N MET A 126 6.37 -9.20 -10.63
CA MET A 126 5.67 -9.97 -9.61
C MET A 126 4.52 -9.18 -8.96
N GLY A 127 4.76 -7.89 -8.65
CA GLY A 127 3.73 -7.00 -8.11
C GLY A 127 2.62 -6.69 -9.12
N GLY A 128 2.94 -6.60 -10.41
CA GLY A 128 1.96 -6.46 -11.48
C GLY A 128 1.06 -7.69 -11.60
N PHE A 129 1.64 -8.88 -11.54
CA PHE A 129 0.88 -10.13 -11.45
C PHE A 129 -0.05 -10.15 -10.23
N GLY A 130 0.50 -9.81 -9.05
CA GLY A 130 -0.28 -9.74 -7.81
C GLY A 130 -1.42 -8.73 -7.88
N ALA A 131 -1.17 -7.54 -8.46
CA ALA A 131 -2.18 -6.51 -8.62
C ALA A 131 -3.34 -6.97 -9.51
N VAL A 132 -3.05 -7.50 -10.70
CA VAL A 132 -4.08 -7.99 -11.64
C VAL A 132 -4.85 -9.17 -11.04
N THR A 133 -4.14 -10.16 -10.51
CA THR A 133 -4.76 -11.37 -9.97
C THR A 133 -5.70 -11.06 -8.79
N ASN A 134 -5.26 -10.22 -7.84
CA ASN A 134 -6.07 -9.88 -6.68
C ASN A 134 -7.25 -8.95 -7.06
N ALA A 135 -7.06 -8.02 -7.98
CA ALA A 135 -8.15 -7.15 -8.46
C ALA A 135 -9.25 -7.95 -9.18
N LEU A 136 -8.89 -8.95 -9.99
CA LEU A 136 -9.88 -9.79 -10.69
C LEU A 136 -10.62 -10.76 -9.75
N ARG A 137 -9.96 -11.23 -8.69
CA ARG A 137 -10.59 -12.13 -7.69
C ARG A 137 -11.47 -11.40 -6.68
N HIS A 138 -11.23 -10.10 -6.49
CA HIS A 138 -11.91 -9.26 -5.50
C HIS A 138 -12.32 -7.92 -6.13
N PRO A 139 -13.24 -7.94 -7.13
CA PRO A 139 -13.64 -6.77 -7.90
C PRO A 139 -14.36 -5.71 -7.06
#